data_8c293f2bc565490e8a56a8342c254b4b
#
_entry.id   8c293f2bc565490e8a56a8342c254b4b
#
_cell.length_a   1.000
_cell.length_b   1.000
_cell.length_c   1.000
_cell.angle_alpha   90.00
_cell.angle_beta   90.00
_cell.angle_gamma   90.00
#
_symmetry.space_group_name_H-M   'P 1'
#
loop_
_entity.id
_entity.type
_entity.pdbx_description
1 polymer ?
#
loop_
_entity_poly.entity_id
_entity_poly.type
_entity_poly.pdbx_seq_one_letter_code
_entity_poly.pdbx_strand_id
1 'polypeptide(L)'
;FGIGYEAYVLSAHRVPEKLEEVLADVEKRGAEVIIAGAGLAAHLPGVIASKTILPVVGVPLNGAIGGLDALYSIVQMPKSIPVATVGIDNSYNAGMLAVQILALKYPEIKEKLINFRKEMKAKFIADNEKKIEL
;
A
#
# COMPACT_ATOMS: atom_id res chain seq x y z
N PHE A 1 -13.78 -4.90 3.18
CA PHE A 1 -13.45 -6.24 2.76
C PHE A 1 -13.38 -7.23 3.92
N GLY A 2 -13.31 -6.77 5.18
CA GLY A 2 -13.24 -7.63 6.36
C GLY A 2 -11.88 -8.27 6.58
N ILE A 3 -10.81 -7.62 6.14
CA ILE A 3 -9.43 -8.04 6.34
C ILE A 3 -8.94 -7.45 7.66
N GLY A 4 -8.38 -8.31 8.51
CA GLY A 4 -7.70 -7.87 9.74
C GLY A 4 -6.43 -7.09 9.42
N TYR A 5 -6.12 -6.08 10.22
CA TYR A 5 -4.90 -5.29 10.06
C TYR A 5 -4.35 -4.84 11.40
N GLU A 6 -3.08 -4.51 11.40
CA GLU A 6 -2.39 -3.85 12.49
C GLU A 6 -1.66 -2.62 11.97
N ALA A 7 -1.49 -1.61 12.79
CA ALA A 7 -0.83 -0.37 12.39
C ALA A 7 0.25 0.04 13.40
N TYR A 8 1.40 0.45 12.87
CA TYR A 8 2.55 0.88 13.65
C TYR A 8 3.08 2.21 13.13
N VAL A 9 3.63 3.02 14.02
CA VAL A 9 4.39 4.22 13.65
C VAL A 9 5.86 3.97 14.01
N LEU A 10 6.68 3.75 12.99
CA LEU A 10 8.10 3.41 13.13
C LEU A 10 8.93 4.23 12.15
N SER A 11 10.18 4.47 12.49
CA SER A 11 11.13 5.16 11.63
C SER A 11 12.33 4.24 11.32
N ALA A 12 12.56 3.97 10.03
CA ALA A 12 13.70 3.19 9.60
C ALA A 12 15.05 3.87 9.93
N HIS A 13 15.07 5.20 10.06
CA HIS A 13 16.29 5.95 10.39
C HIS A 13 16.53 6.09 11.89
N ARG A 14 15.46 6.14 12.71
CA ARG A 14 15.58 6.47 14.14
C ARG A 14 15.55 5.24 15.04
N VAL A 15 14.82 4.20 14.63
CA VAL A 15 14.61 2.98 15.42
C VAL A 15 14.65 1.74 14.54
N PRO A 16 15.74 1.51 13.77
CA PRO A 16 15.82 0.40 12.81
C PRO A 16 15.70 -0.96 13.48
N GLU A 17 16.24 -1.12 14.70
CA GLU A 17 16.17 -2.37 15.43
C GLU A 17 14.73 -2.71 15.83
N LYS A 18 13.96 -1.70 16.25
CA LYS A 18 12.53 -1.90 16.58
C LYS A 18 11.69 -2.22 15.35
N LEU A 19 12.05 -1.66 14.20
CA LEU A 19 11.41 -2.01 12.93
C LEU A 19 11.63 -3.48 12.59
N GLU A 20 12.85 -4.00 12.75
CA GLU A 20 13.17 -5.40 12.51
C GLU A 20 12.44 -6.35 13.45
N GLU A 21 12.40 -6.02 14.75
CA GLU A 21 11.66 -6.78 15.76
C GLU A 21 10.16 -6.87 15.40
N VAL A 22 9.53 -5.74 15.09
CA VAL A 22 8.11 -5.70 14.72
C VAL A 22 7.86 -6.47 13.43
N LEU A 23 8.73 -6.33 12.42
CA LEU A 23 8.59 -7.04 11.17
C LEU A 23 8.62 -8.57 11.38
N ALA A 24 9.60 -9.06 12.11
CA ALA A 24 9.72 -10.48 12.42
C ALA A 24 8.49 -11.00 13.21
N ASP A 25 7.96 -10.20 14.13
CA ASP A 25 6.78 -10.58 14.92
C ASP A 25 5.51 -10.66 14.07
N VAL A 26 5.24 -9.66 13.20
CA VAL A 26 4.05 -9.67 12.34
C VAL A 26 4.11 -10.80 11.30
N GLU A 27 5.28 -11.09 10.74
CA GLU A 27 5.47 -12.24 9.85
C GLU A 27 5.17 -13.56 10.56
N LYS A 28 5.71 -13.75 11.78
CA LYS A 28 5.44 -14.94 12.59
C LYS A 28 3.96 -15.12 12.91
N ARG A 29 3.22 -14.02 13.05
CA ARG A 29 1.77 -14.02 13.28
C ARG A 29 0.94 -14.16 11.99
N GLY A 30 1.57 -14.25 10.84
CA GLY A 30 0.93 -14.56 9.56
C GLY A 30 0.51 -13.34 8.74
N ALA A 31 1.21 -12.21 8.87
CA ALA A 31 1.05 -11.12 7.93
C ALA A 31 1.37 -11.58 6.50
N GLU A 32 0.61 -11.12 5.52
CA GLU A 32 0.74 -11.55 4.12
C GLU A 32 1.04 -10.41 3.15
N VAL A 33 0.77 -9.18 3.56
CA VAL A 33 1.06 -7.94 2.80
C VAL A 33 1.42 -6.84 3.78
N ILE A 34 2.38 -6.02 3.43
CA ILE A 34 2.78 -4.86 4.21
C ILE A 34 2.53 -3.59 3.41
N ILE A 35 1.87 -2.60 4.03
CA ILE A 35 1.73 -1.26 3.48
C ILE A 35 2.63 -0.34 4.30
N ALA A 36 3.51 0.41 3.64
CA ALA A 36 4.44 1.32 4.30
C ALA A 36 4.37 2.72 3.68
N GLY A 37 3.92 3.70 4.47
CA GLY A 37 3.92 5.11 4.10
C GLY A 37 5.15 5.83 4.64
N ALA A 38 5.81 6.66 3.81
CA ALA A 38 6.93 7.49 4.22
C ALA A 38 7.01 8.76 3.39
N GLY A 39 7.49 9.84 4.01
CA GLY A 39 7.75 11.12 3.36
C GLY A 39 9.25 11.46 3.34
N LEU A 40 9.60 12.55 2.66
CA LEU A 40 10.99 13.02 2.52
C LEU A 40 11.89 11.95 1.89
N ALA A 41 13.06 11.66 2.51
CA ALA A 41 13.92 10.53 2.14
C ALA A 41 13.25 9.20 2.56
N ALA A 42 12.19 8.82 1.90
CA ALA A 42 11.22 7.80 2.28
C ALA A 42 11.78 6.36 2.21
N HIS A 43 12.74 6.04 3.07
CA HIS A 43 13.46 4.76 3.07
C HIS A 43 12.65 3.60 3.66
N LEU A 44 11.63 3.87 4.49
CA LEU A 44 10.90 2.83 5.21
C LEU A 44 10.40 1.68 4.33
N PRO A 45 9.71 1.92 3.18
CA PRO A 45 9.23 0.82 2.34
C PRO A 45 10.38 -0.04 1.76
N GLY A 46 11.46 0.60 1.31
CA GLY A 46 12.64 -0.09 0.78
C GLY A 46 13.39 -0.89 1.84
N VAL A 47 13.53 -0.35 3.05
CA VAL A 47 14.13 -1.06 4.19
C VAL A 47 13.31 -2.29 4.56
N ILE A 48 11.99 -2.16 4.63
CA ILE A 48 11.09 -3.30 4.87
C ILE A 48 11.27 -4.35 3.77
N ALA A 49 11.18 -3.94 2.50
CA ALA A 49 11.31 -4.86 1.36
C ALA A 49 12.64 -5.62 1.32
N SER A 50 13.71 -5.04 1.87
CA SER A 50 15.01 -5.72 1.97
C SER A 50 15.07 -6.80 3.06
N LYS A 51 14.09 -6.86 3.95
CA LYS A 51 14.09 -7.72 5.15
C LYS A 51 12.97 -8.76 5.15
N THR A 52 12.09 -8.73 4.16
CA THR A 52 10.96 -9.66 4.03
C THR A 52 10.79 -10.14 2.60
N ILE A 53 10.15 -11.30 2.43
CA ILE A 53 9.68 -11.79 1.14
C ILE A 53 8.19 -11.48 0.91
N LEU A 54 7.52 -10.84 1.88
CA LEU A 54 6.14 -10.42 1.72
C LEU A 54 6.04 -9.27 0.69
N PRO A 55 4.93 -9.19 -0.04
CA PRO A 55 4.65 -8.02 -0.86
C PRO A 55 4.65 -6.73 -0.02
N VAL A 56 5.44 -5.74 -0.43
CA VAL A 56 5.48 -4.41 0.20
C VAL A 56 4.87 -3.39 -0.74
N VAL A 57 3.85 -2.70 -0.26
CA VAL A 57 3.19 -1.59 -0.96
C VAL A 57 3.65 -0.28 -0.34
N GLY A 58 4.34 0.54 -1.13
CA GLY A 58 4.87 1.83 -0.71
C GLY A 58 3.91 2.98 -1.02
N VAL A 59 3.68 3.84 -0.03
CA VAL A 59 2.89 5.07 -0.18
C VAL A 59 3.80 6.27 0.00
N PRO A 60 4.14 7.00 -1.09
CA PRO A 60 4.83 8.28 -0.97
C PRO A 60 3.94 9.28 -0.25
N LEU A 61 4.43 9.89 0.82
CA LEU A 61 3.69 10.92 1.54
C LEU A 61 4.16 12.30 1.12
N ASN A 62 3.22 13.21 0.91
CA ASN A 62 3.50 14.59 0.58
C ASN A 62 4.32 15.24 1.70
N GLY A 63 5.35 15.97 1.31
CA GLY A 63 6.29 16.65 2.21
C GLY A 63 6.91 17.88 1.53
N ALA A 64 8.22 18.04 1.62
CA ALA A 64 8.92 19.27 1.27
C ALA A 64 8.77 19.70 -0.20
N ILE A 65 8.77 18.77 -1.16
CA ILE A 65 8.68 19.07 -2.60
C ILE A 65 7.50 18.36 -3.28
N GLY A 66 6.34 18.45 -2.64
CA GLY A 66 5.10 17.87 -3.19
C GLY A 66 5.09 16.33 -3.20
N GLY A 67 5.95 15.68 -2.41
CA GLY A 67 6.05 14.23 -2.33
C GLY A 67 6.88 13.57 -3.44
N LEU A 68 7.50 14.34 -4.35
CA LEU A 68 8.34 13.79 -5.42
C LEU A 68 9.61 13.14 -4.87
N ASP A 69 10.18 13.68 -3.81
CA ASP A 69 11.30 13.11 -3.06
C ASP A 69 10.94 11.73 -2.50
N ALA A 70 9.78 11.62 -1.87
CA ALA A 70 9.28 10.36 -1.35
C ALA A 70 8.95 9.35 -2.47
N LEU A 71 8.32 9.82 -3.55
CA LEU A 71 8.02 8.99 -4.71
C LEU A 71 9.30 8.38 -5.30
N TYR A 72 10.31 9.18 -5.58
CA TYR A 72 11.57 8.68 -6.14
C TYR A 72 12.32 7.77 -5.16
N SER A 73 12.30 8.08 -3.87
CA SER A 73 12.93 7.23 -2.84
C SER A 73 12.28 5.85 -2.75
N ILE A 74 10.98 5.73 -3.00
CA ILE A 74 10.23 4.48 -2.88
C ILE A 74 10.23 3.69 -4.18
N VAL A 75 10.08 4.35 -5.35
CA VAL A 75 9.92 3.66 -6.63
C VAL A 75 11.24 3.22 -7.24
N GLN A 76 12.35 3.93 -6.99
CA GLN A 76 13.68 3.66 -7.56
C GLN A 76 14.43 2.57 -6.78
N MET A 77 13.84 1.39 -6.73
CA MET A 77 14.41 0.25 -6.02
C MET A 77 15.46 -0.50 -6.88
N PRO A 78 16.48 -1.09 -6.26
CA PRO A 78 17.45 -1.93 -6.95
C PRO A 78 16.80 -3.20 -7.49
N LYS A 79 17.46 -3.84 -8.46
CA LYS A 79 17.02 -5.14 -8.99
C LYS A 79 16.86 -6.15 -7.85
N SER A 80 15.83 -6.99 -7.96
CA SER A 80 15.48 -8.08 -7.03
C SER A 80 14.82 -7.66 -5.71
N ILE A 81 14.73 -6.37 -5.40
CA ILE A 81 14.03 -5.87 -4.19
C ILE A 81 12.95 -4.85 -4.61
N PRO A 82 11.82 -5.30 -5.14
CA PRO A 82 10.76 -4.39 -5.60
C PRO A 82 9.93 -3.85 -4.43
N VAL A 83 9.40 -2.64 -4.61
CA VAL A 83 8.29 -2.07 -3.82
C VAL A 83 7.18 -1.68 -4.78
N ALA A 84 5.97 -2.19 -4.54
CA ALA A 84 4.78 -1.83 -5.32
C ALA A 84 4.33 -0.42 -4.92
N THR A 85 4.68 0.60 -5.70
CA THR A 85 4.48 2.00 -5.34
C THR A 85 3.16 2.53 -5.89
N VAL A 86 2.35 3.16 -5.05
CA VAL A 86 1.11 3.87 -5.45
C VAL A 86 1.37 5.38 -5.60
N GLY A 87 0.37 6.12 -6.04
CA GLY A 87 0.47 7.58 -6.17
C GLY A 87 0.73 8.28 -4.82
N ILE A 88 1.23 9.52 -4.88
CA ILE A 88 1.48 10.37 -3.71
C ILE A 88 0.18 10.52 -2.91
N ASP A 89 0.25 10.34 -1.59
CA ASP A 89 -0.88 10.36 -0.63
C ASP A 89 -2.02 9.37 -0.92
N ASN A 90 -1.82 8.44 -1.85
CA ASN A 90 -2.87 7.52 -2.27
C ASN A 90 -2.88 6.21 -1.44
N SER A 91 -3.05 6.36 -0.12
CA SER A 91 -3.17 5.23 0.81
C SER A 91 -4.38 4.34 0.50
N TYR A 92 -5.44 4.91 -0.07
CA TYR A 92 -6.60 4.14 -0.53
C TYR A 92 -6.21 3.09 -1.57
N ASN A 93 -5.44 3.47 -2.60
CA ASN A 93 -4.98 2.52 -3.61
C ASN A 93 -3.97 1.51 -3.05
N ALA A 94 -3.20 1.86 -2.03
CA ALA A 94 -2.36 0.89 -1.36
C ALA A 94 -3.19 -0.21 -0.67
N GLY A 95 -4.27 0.18 0.01
CA GLY A 95 -5.24 -0.77 0.57
C GLY A 95 -5.90 -1.63 -0.52
N MET A 96 -6.31 -1.02 -1.63
CA MET A 96 -6.91 -1.74 -2.76
C MET A 96 -5.93 -2.73 -3.41
N LEU A 97 -4.65 -2.38 -3.51
CA LEU A 97 -3.62 -3.29 -4.03
C LEU A 97 -3.40 -4.46 -3.08
N ALA A 98 -3.36 -4.22 -1.77
CA ALA A 98 -3.30 -5.28 -0.77
C ALA A 98 -4.52 -6.23 -0.88
N VAL A 99 -5.73 -5.69 -1.03
CA VAL A 99 -6.94 -6.49 -1.29
C VAL A 99 -6.79 -7.34 -2.56
N GLN A 100 -6.24 -6.79 -3.64
CA GLN A 100 -6.01 -7.53 -4.89
C GLN A 100 -5.01 -8.68 -4.71
N ILE A 101 -3.94 -8.46 -3.98
CA ILE A 101 -2.94 -9.49 -3.66
C ILE A 101 -3.59 -10.62 -2.84
N LEU A 102 -4.32 -10.28 -1.79
CA LEU A 102 -5.01 -11.26 -0.94
C LEU A 102 -6.13 -12.01 -1.68
N ALA A 103 -6.79 -11.36 -2.63
CA ALA A 103 -7.82 -11.99 -3.47
C ALA A 103 -7.28 -13.13 -4.36
N LEU A 104 -5.98 -13.23 -4.56
CA LEU A 104 -5.36 -14.36 -5.25
C LEU A 104 -5.43 -15.65 -4.41
N LYS A 105 -5.40 -15.52 -3.10
CA LYS A 105 -5.43 -16.64 -2.14
C LYS A 105 -6.82 -16.88 -1.56
N TYR A 106 -7.61 -15.84 -1.33
CA TYR A 106 -8.88 -15.87 -0.60
C TYR A 106 -10.08 -15.63 -1.52
N PRO A 107 -10.83 -16.67 -1.91
CA PRO A 107 -11.98 -16.55 -2.82
C PRO A 107 -13.06 -15.58 -2.33
N GLU A 108 -13.31 -15.52 -1.02
CA GLU A 108 -14.28 -14.61 -0.42
C GLU A 108 -13.86 -13.12 -0.56
N ILE A 109 -12.58 -12.82 -0.51
CA ILE A 109 -12.04 -11.47 -0.77
C ILE A 109 -12.21 -11.15 -2.25
N LYS A 110 -11.90 -12.12 -3.13
CA LYS A 110 -12.06 -11.97 -4.58
C LYS A 110 -13.51 -11.65 -4.96
N GLU A 111 -14.47 -12.35 -4.39
CA GLU A 111 -15.90 -12.10 -4.65
C GLU A 111 -16.31 -10.69 -4.21
N LYS A 112 -15.94 -10.29 -2.99
CA LYS A 112 -16.17 -8.92 -2.50
C LYS A 112 -15.53 -7.86 -3.41
N LEU A 113 -14.33 -8.11 -3.93
CA LEU A 113 -13.63 -7.19 -4.83
C LEU A 113 -14.35 -7.07 -6.19
N ILE A 114 -14.85 -8.18 -6.73
CA ILE A 114 -15.64 -8.19 -7.97
C ILE A 114 -16.92 -7.36 -7.78
N ASN A 115 -17.66 -7.59 -6.70
CA ASN A 115 -18.90 -6.86 -6.39
C ASN A 115 -18.63 -5.37 -6.18
N PHE A 116 -17.60 -5.02 -5.41
CA PHE A 116 -17.17 -3.63 -5.22
C PHE A 116 -16.88 -2.93 -6.56
N ARG A 117 -16.15 -3.58 -7.48
CA ARG A 117 -15.86 -3.02 -8.80
C ARG A 117 -17.11 -2.83 -9.65
N LYS A 118 -18.06 -3.76 -9.56
CA LYS A 118 -19.36 -3.66 -10.27
C LYS A 118 -20.17 -2.47 -9.75
N GLU A 119 -20.29 -2.33 -8.43
CA GLU A 119 -21.03 -1.22 -7.80
C GLU A 119 -20.38 0.14 -8.10
N MET A 120 -19.05 0.22 -7.99
CA MET A 120 -18.29 1.42 -8.33
C MET A 120 -18.55 1.88 -9.77
N LYS A 121 -18.54 0.94 -10.75
CA LYS A 121 -18.81 1.25 -12.14
C LYS A 121 -20.27 1.72 -12.35
N ALA A 122 -21.23 1.03 -11.75
CA ALA A 122 -22.64 1.39 -11.85
C ALA A 122 -22.90 2.80 -11.28
N LYS A 123 -22.29 3.09 -10.11
CA LYS A 123 -22.38 4.41 -9.50
C LYS A 123 -21.76 5.49 -10.39
N PHE A 124 -20.58 5.26 -10.93
CA PHE A 124 -19.90 6.22 -11.80
C PHE A 124 -20.73 6.53 -13.06
N ILE A 125 -21.33 5.51 -13.68
CA ILE A 125 -22.22 5.68 -14.83
C ILE A 125 -23.43 6.52 -14.45
N ALA A 126 -24.13 6.15 -13.38
CA ALA A 126 -25.34 6.88 -12.92
C ALA A 126 -25.04 8.36 -12.57
N ASP A 127 -23.90 8.63 -11.94
CA ASP A 127 -23.49 9.98 -11.56
C ASP A 127 -23.14 10.86 -12.79
N ASN A 128 -22.74 10.25 -13.92
CA ASN A 128 -22.31 10.95 -15.14
C ASN A 128 -23.29 10.86 -16.32
N GLU A 129 -24.40 10.13 -16.19
CA GLU A 129 -25.47 10.09 -17.20
C GLU A 129 -26.35 11.35 -17.22
N LYS A 130 -26.26 12.22 -16.22
CA LYS A 130 -26.92 13.51 -16.23
C LYS A 130 -26.29 14.38 -17.32
N LYS A 131 -27.03 14.63 -18.39
CA LYS A 131 -26.63 15.62 -19.42
C LYS A 131 -26.37 16.97 -18.74
N ILE A 132 -25.19 17.51 -18.99
CA ILE A 132 -24.90 18.90 -18.67
C ILE A 132 -25.76 19.71 -19.64
N GLU A 133 -26.80 20.35 -19.15
CA GLU A 133 -27.52 21.40 -19.92
C GLU A 133 -26.58 22.61 -19.94
N LEU A 134 -26.06 22.94 -21.12
CA LEU A 134 -25.25 24.14 -21.40
C LEU A 134 -26.18 25.32 -21.67
#